data_9ff78ea24e6dea0a9e1b13bd368558b0
#
_entry.id   9ff78ea24e6dea0a9e1b13bd368558b0
#
_cell.length_a   1.000
_cell.length_b   1.000
_cell.length_c   1.000
_cell.angle_alpha   90.00
_cell.angle_beta   90.00
_cell.angle_gamma   90.00
#
_symmetry.space_group_name_H-M   'P 1'
#
loop_
_entity.id
_entity.type
_entity.pdbx_description
1 polymer ?
#
loop_
_entity_poly.entity_id
_entity_poly.type
_entity_poly.pdbx_seq_one_letter_code
_entity_poly.pdbx_strand_id
1 'polypeptide(L)'
;MMSKVEYVMVADLNKLPNGISDFDTLRKEQRIYVDKTDLIYKIASNNAQPIFFSRPRRFGKSLLVSTFECLFLRKLELFKGLKIEPLWKDTKQYCVLHLDFSAMDFTSVEEFKKAFNNDLDVFISRHKLVLNRDAGESVSEKFIGICDAVGDKKLVLLIDEYDAPLTAFMNNKEQFEKARTILSSFYQAVKSRYKAVRFMFITGITRYSNTSIFSAFNNLLDLSLNPAYGALLGYTQTEIDTYFKEYLENAAKALNTTYEDVSKNLKEHYDGYCFEKKAKVHVYNTWSVINFLYDVADSTCFSSYWGASGAYTSLVNNYLKDFKNCNKTKTLSLELLERLKELDDGIVVQFDAINRASNPMDMEPVVMMYQAGYLTIKKTVGPNAARFGIPNLELQSYLYQNFYDSVIKNTLNRESPILKINIDILAEALIEHDSKCILESIDYMVKGIPTDTKIFNDENSLREIIFREFLILGANVDRECLSGSGRADIIVKSDIN
;
A
#
# COMPACT_ATOMS: atom_id res chain seq x y z
N MET A 1 14.37 53.97 -1.95
CA MET A 1 13.34 52.98 -1.68
C MET A 1 14.03 51.61 -1.64
N MET A 2 14.32 51.13 -0.45
CA MET A 2 14.87 49.76 -0.28
C MET A 2 13.70 48.78 -0.44
N SER A 3 13.78 47.92 -1.46
CA SER A 3 12.83 46.83 -1.62
C SER A 3 12.98 45.90 -0.42
N LYS A 4 11.88 45.69 0.36
CA LYS A 4 11.78 44.62 1.31
C LYS A 4 11.96 43.31 0.52
N VAL A 5 13.08 42.67 0.70
CA VAL A 5 13.22 41.26 0.35
C VAL A 5 12.32 40.51 1.32
N GLU A 6 11.13 40.10 0.88
CA GLU A 6 10.32 39.13 1.61
C GLU A 6 11.14 37.82 1.64
N TYR A 7 11.66 37.49 2.81
CA TYR A 7 12.17 36.15 3.08
C TYR A 7 10.99 35.19 2.98
N VAL A 8 10.85 34.56 1.83
CA VAL A 8 9.94 33.43 1.67
C VAL A 8 10.46 32.34 2.59
N MET A 9 9.72 32.04 3.68
CA MET A 9 10.03 30.89 4.51
C MET A 9 9.83 29.64 3.66
N VAL A 10 10.93 29.00 3.29
CA VAL A 10 10.91 27.68 2.63
C VAL A 10 10.57 26.66 3.72
N ALA A 11 9.54 25.83 3.49
CA ALA A 11 9.16 24.80 4.45
C ALA A 11 10.37 23.87 4.70
N ASP A 12 10.58 23.54 5.97
CA ASP A 12 11.73 22.72 6.38
C ASP A 12 11.51 21.25 6.01
N LEU A 13 12.12 20.82 4.92
CA LEU A 13 12.06 19.45 4.41
C LEU A 13 12.53 18.41 5.45
N ASN A 14 13.40 18.82 6.39
CA ASN A 14 13.83 17.95 7.48
C ASN A 14 12.69 17.58 8.45
N LYS A 15 11.58 18.28 8.44
CA LYS A 15 10.41 17.92 9.23
C LYS A 15 9.52 16.87 8.56
N LEU A 16 9.68 16.62 7.27
CA LEU A 16 8.96 15.55 6.59
C LEU A 16 9.40 14.19 7.15
N PRO A 17 8.46 13.26 7.43
CA PRO A 17 8.77 11.95 8.01
C PRO A 17 9.22 10.93 6.96
N ASN A 18 10.11 11.32 6.04
CA ASN A 18 10.54 10.46 4.95
C ASN A 18 11.33 9.25 5.46
N GLY A 19 10.85 8.04 5.15
CA GLY A 19 11.49 6.79 5.51
C GLY A 19 11.44 6.41 7.00
N ILE A 20 10.74 7.18 7.87
CA ILE A 20 10.70 6.93 9.31
C ILE A 20 9.45 6.12 9.67
N SER A 21 9.64 4.90 10.18
CA SER A 21 8.59 4.02 10.68
C SER A 21 8.62 3.83 12.21
N ASP A 22 9.58 4.43 12.90
CA ASP A 22 9.72 4.40 14.35
C ASP A 22 9.17 5.67 15.01
N PHE A 23 8.19 5.50 15.90
CA PHE A 23 7.50 6.62 16.56
C PHE A 23 8.41 7.38 17.53
N ASP A 24 9.30 6.68 18.24
CA ASP A 24 10.27 7.29 19.17
C ASP A 24 11.19 8.26 18.42
N THR A 25 11.79 7.78 17.34
CA THR A 25 12.65 8.58 16.46
C THR A 25 11.89 9.78 15.87
N LEU A 26 10.71 9.54 15.31
CA LEU A 26 9.89 10.57 14.69
C LEU A 26 9.58 11.71 15.66
N ARG A 27 9.20 11.39 16.90
CA ARG A 27 8.85 12.38 17.93
C ARG A 27 10.07 13.10 18.49
N LYS A 28 11.19 12.42 18.70
CA LYS A 28 12.45 13.01 19.17
C LYS A 28 13.07 13.97 18.16
N GLU A 29 13.00 13.63 16.88
CA GLU A 29 13.47 14.48 15.78
C GLU A 29 12.46 15.60 15.41
N GLN A 30 11.33 15.66 16.08
CA GLN A 30 10.28 16.67 15.85
C GLN A 30 9.76 16.67 14.40
N ARG A 31 9.70 15.49 13.78
CA ARG A 31 9.10 15.31 12.46
C ARG A 31 7.58 15.45 12.52
N ILE A 32 6.96 15.75 11.39
CA ILE A 32 5.52 15.82 11.28
C ILE A 32 4.91 14.46 11.60
N TYR A 33 4.03 14.43 12.58
CA TYR A 33 3.19 13.28 12.94
C TYR A 33 1.72 13.67 12.78
N VAL A 34 1.04 13.08 11.80
CA VAL A 34 -0.40 13.28 11.63
C VAL A 34 -1.13 12.54 12.75
N ASP A 35 -1.68 13.31 13.69
CA ASP A 35 -2.21 12.79 14.95
C ASP A 35 -3.54 12.05 14.79
N LYS A 36 -3.48 10.74 14.88
CA LYS A 36 -4.63 9.80 14.91
C LYS A 36 -4.73 9.06 16.24
N THR A 37 -4.10 9.60 17.29
CA THR A 37 -3.98 8.92 18.57
C THR A 37 -5.30 8.78 19.32
N ASP A 38 -6.34 9.50 18.95
CA ASP A 38 -7.71 9.27 19.42
C ASP A 38 -8.28 7.91 18.95
N LEU A 39 -7.97 7.50 17.72
CA LEU A 39 -8.31 6.16 17.22
C LEU A 39 -7.42 5.08 17.84
N ILE A 40 -6.14 5.38 18.02
CA ILE A 40 -5.18 4.50 18.72
C ILE A 40 -5.65 4.26 20.16
N TYR A 41 -6.13 5.29 20.86
CA TYR A 41 -6.71 5.14 22.20
C TYR A 41 -7.90 4.17 22.23
N LYS A 42 -8.83 4.30 21.27
CA LYS A 42 -10.00 3.40 21.19
C LYS A 42 -9.57 1.94 21.00
N ILE A 43 -8.53 1.69 20.19
CA ILE A 43 -7.97 0.35 19.96
C ILE A 43 -7.24 -0.15 21.21
N ALA A 44 -6.33 0.64 21.78
CA ALA A 44 -5.51 0.26 22.94
C ALA A 44 -6.31 0.05 24.22
N SER A 45 -7.46 0.71 24.35
CA SER A 45 -8.39 0.55 25.48
C SER A 45 -9.19 -0.74 25.43
N ASN A 46 -9.23 -1.42 24.28
CA ASN A 46 -9.89 -2.72 24.14
C ASN A 46 -9.05 -3.83 24.79
N ASN A 47 -9.64 -4.50 25.77
CA ASN A 47 -8.98 -5.56 26.53
C ASN A 47 -9.49 -6.96 26.20
N ALA A 48 -10.52 -7.07 25.37
CA ALA A 48 -11.32 -8.30 25.30
C ALA A 48 -11.00 -9.20 24.12
N GLN A 49 -10.27 -8.72 23.10
CA GLN A 49 -10.11 -9.46 21.84
C GLN A 49 -8.76 -9.16 21.19
N PRO A 50 -8.14 -10.16 20.54
CA PRO A 50 -7.05 -9.92 19.59
C PRO A 50 -7.56 -9.03 18.45
N ILE A 51 -6.75 -8.06 18.04
CA ILE A 51 -7.12 -7.10 17.00
C ILE A 51 -6.29 -7.37 15.76
N PHE A 52 -6.97 -7.45 14.62
CA PHE A 52 -6.36 -7.56 13.31
C PHE A 52 -6.64 -6.30 12.49
N PHE A 53 -5.60 -5.82 11.78
CA PHE A 53 -5.71 -4.66 10.92
C PHE A 53 -4.76 -4.75 9.74
N SER A 54 -5.29 -4.88 8.53
CA SER A 54 -4.49 -4.94 7.31
C SER A 54 -4.60 -3.67 6.47
N ARG A 55 -3.49 -3.29 5.85
CA ARG A 55 -3.38 -2.23 4.84
C ARG A 55 -2.29 -2.60 3.84
N PRO A 56 -2.34 -2.07 2.63
CA PRO A 56 -1.25 -2.21 1.68
C PRO A 56 0.08 -1.71 2.24
N ARG A 57 1.17 -1.97 1.54
CA ARG A 57 2.48 -1.39 1.89
C ARG A 57 2.43 0.14 1.83
N ARG A 58 3.32 0.78 2.60
CA ARG A 58 3.52 2.24 2.59
C ARG A 58 2.34 3.08 3.13
N PHE A 59 1.46 2.49 3.93
CA PHE A 59 0.38 3.21 4.63
C PHE A 59 0.69 3.49 6.11
N GLY A 60 1.86 3.14 6.64
CA GLY A 60 2.26 3.46 8.02
C GLY A 60 1.90 2.39 9.06
N LYS A 61 1.75 1.11 8.67
CA LYS A 61 1.49 -0.01 9.60
C LYS A 61 2.53 -0.12 10.70
N SER A 62 3.81 -0.15 10.33
CA SER A 62 4.93 -0.28 11.28
C SER A 62 5.02 0.93 12.22
N LEU A 63 4.73 2.15 11.74
CA LEU A 63 4.62 3.33 12.59
C LEU A 63 3.48 3.20 13.62
N LEU A 64 2.34 2.62 13.23
CA LEU A 64 1.23 2.33 14.14
C LEU A 64 1.64 1.32 15.21
N VAL A 65 2.34 0.24 14.82
CA VAL A 65 2.86 -0.77 15.76
C VAL A 65 3.86 -0.15 16.72
N SER A 66 4.82 0.66 16.22
CA SER A 66 5.79 1.40 17.06
C SER A 66 5.10 2.39 17.99
N THR A 67 3.99 3.02 17.56
CA THR A 67 3.19 3.91 18.43
C THR A 67 2.55 3.13 19.58
N PHE A 68 1.97 1.94 19.33
CA PHE A 68 1.48 1.07 20.40
C PHE A 68 2.60 0.62 21.33
N GLU A 69 3.76 0.24 20.78
CA GLU A 69 4.92 -0.16 21.58
C GLU A 69 5.32 0.95 22.55
N CYS A 70 5.52 2.17 22.05
CA CYS A 70 5.85 3.33 22.89
C CYS A 70 4.79 3.61 23.96
N LEU A 71 3.50 3.47 23.61
CA LEU A 71 2.39 3.69 24.53
C LEU A 71 2.41 2.70 25.70
N PHE A 72 2.56 1.39 25.42
CA PHE A 72 2.58 0.35 26.44
C PHE A 72 3.90 0.24 27.20
N LEU A 73 5.01 0.71 26.61
CA LEU A 73 6.28 0.92 27.31
C LEU A 73 6.28 2.19 28.18
N ARG A 74 5.17 2.96 28.17
CA ARG A 74 5.00 4.20 28.94
C ARG A 74 5.98 5.32 28.61
N LYS A 75 6.41 5.41 27.36
CA LYS A 75 7.18 6.57 26.87
C LYS A 75 6.23 7.77 26.65
N LEU A 76 5.55 8.20 27.73
CA LEU A 76 4.42 9.14 27.66
C LEU A 76 4.86 10.55 27.23
N GLU A 77 6.12 10.90 27.44
CA GLU A 77 6.72 12.14 26.94
C GLU A 77 6.61 12.29 25.41
N LEU A 78 6.59 11.18 24.65
CA LEU A 78 6.43 11.18 23.21
C LEU A 78 5.01 11.55 22.77
N PHE A 79 4.04 11.36 23.64
CA PHE A 79 2.62 11.63 23.37
C PHE A 79 2.18 13.03 23.80
N LYS A 80 3.08 13.84 24.34
CA LYS A 80 2.79 15.21 24.74
C LYS A 80 2.28 16.04 23.57
N GLY A 81 1.15 16.71 23.77
CA GLY A 81 0.46 17.53 22.75
C GLY A 81 -0.39 16.72 21.76
N LEU A 82 -0.46 15.38 21.88
CA LEU A 82 -1.31 14.54 21.05
C LEU A 82 -2.68 14.29 21.70
N LYS A 83 -3.68 13.98 20.89
CA LYS A 83 -5.07 13.75 21.33
C LYS A 83 -5.22 12.68 22.41
N ILE A 84 -4.32 11.68 22.45
CA ILE A 84 -4.33 10.60 23.45
C ILE A 84 -3.86 11.07 24.84
N GLU A 85 -3.06 12.13 24.94
CA GLU A 85 -2.44 12.56 26.20
C GLU A 85 -3.47 12.70 27.33
N PRO A 86 -4.59 13.44 27.17
CA PRO A 86 -5.60 13.56 28.20
C PRO A 86 -6.44 12.29 28.42
N LEU A 87 -6.40 11.34 27.48
CA LEU A 87 -7.26 10.15 27.48
C LEU A 87 -6.61 8.94 28.15
N TRP A 88 -5.29 8.76 27.98
CA TRP A 88 -4.58 7.58 28.44
C TRP A 88 -4.33 7.65 29.95
N LYS A 89 -5.01 6.79 30.70
CA LYS A 89 -4.93 6.73 32.18
C LYS A 89 -4.32 5.45 32.70
N ASP A 90 -3.88 4.54 31.83
CA ASP A 90 -3.26 3.28 32.24
C ASP A 90 -1.87 3.56 32.83
N THR A 91 -1.69 3.19 34.12
CA THR A 91 -0.45 3.38 34.86
C THR A 91 0.39 2.11 35.00
N LYS A 92 -0.10 0.98 34.48
CA LYS A 92 0.55 -0.32 34.61
C LYS A 92 1.77 -0.41 33.69
N GLN A 93 2.73 -1.20 34.11
CA GLN A 93 3.86 -1.60 33.27
C GLN A 93 3.58 -2.96 32.65
N TYR A 94 3.92 -3.08 31.36
CA TYR A 94 3.72 -4.28 30.59
C TYR A 94 5.07 -4.78 30.04
N CYS A 95 5.16 -6.10 29.79
CA CYS A 95 6.21 -6.65 28.95
C CYS A 95 5.74 -6.59 27.50
N VAL A 96 6.40 -5.78 26.66
CA VAL A 96 6.00 -5.61 25.26
C VAL A 96 6.86 -6.50 24.37
N LEU A 97 6.25 -7.51 23.77
CA LEU A 97 6.86 -8.36 22.75
C LEU A 97 6.41 -7.86 21.38
N HIS A 98 7.33 -7.27 20.64
CA HIS A 98 7.15 -6.84 19.27
C HIS A 98 7.85 -7.83 18.35
N LEU A 99 7.10 -8.47 17.47
CA LEU A 99 7.56 -9.41 16.44
C LEU A 99 7.36 -8.76 15.08
N ASP A 100 8.45 -8.43 14.40
CA ASP A 100 8.43 -8.00 13.01
C ASP A 100 8.86 -9.18 12.13
N PHE A 101 7.88 -9.83 11.52
CA PHE A 101 8.18 -10.99 10.69
C PHE A 101 8.87 -10.62 9.38
N SER A 102 8.79 -9.38 8.91
CA SER A 102 9.51 -8.96 7.69
C SER A 102 11.03 -8.92 7.86
N ALA A 103 11.50 -8.78 9.09
CA ALA A 103 12.92 -8.71 9.42
C ALA A 103 13.57 -10.11 9.62
N MET A 104 12.79 -11.19 9.56
CA MET A 104 13.29 -12.55 9.76
C MET A 104 13.93 -13.13 8.50
N ASP A 105 14.79 -14.15 8.69
CA ASP A 105 15.44 -14.86 7.59
C ASP A 105 14.48 -15.90 6.97
N PHE A 106 14.25 -15.80 5.66
CA PHE A 106 13.43 -16.71 4.88
C PHE A 106 14.22 -17.54 3.88
N THR A 107 15.52 -17.73 4.09
CA THR A 107 16.34 -18.63 3.27
C THR A 107 15.81 -20.07 3.34
N SER A 108 15.33 -20.48 4.50
CA SER A 108 14.62 -21.75 4.73
C SER A 108 13.64 -21.61 5.90
N VAL A 109 12.74 -22.59 6.07
CA VAL A 109 11.84 -22.62 7.23
C VAL A 109 12.61 -22.85 8.53
N GLU A 110 13.71 -23.57 8.47
CA GLU A 110 14.60 -23.79 9.60
C GLU A 110 15.24 -22.47 10.07
N GLU A 111 15.73 -21.63 9.15
CA GLU A 111 16.27 -20.31 9.50
C GLU A 111 15.16 -19.37 9.98
N PHE A 112 13.96 -19.40 9.39
CA PHE A 112 12.81 -18.68 9.91
C PHE A 112 12.48 -19.08 11.36
N LYS A 113 12.42 -20.39 11.65
CA LYS A 113 12.17 -20.89 13.00
C LYS A 113 13.24 -20.44 13.99
N LYS A 114 14.50 -20.45 13.56
CA LYS A 114 15.65 -20.00 14.37
C LYS A 114 15.59 -18.49 14.63
N ALA A 115 15.32 -17.68 13.61
CA ALA A 115 15.14 -16.23 13.77
C ALA A 115 13.99 -15.91 14.73
N PHE A 116 12.86 -16.59 14.61
CA PHE A 116 11.74 -16.44 15.52
C PHE A 116 12.12 -16.79 16.97
N ASN A 117 12.82 -17.90 17.19
CA ASN A 117 13.31 -18.26 18.52
C ASN A 117 14.29 -17.23 19.09
N ASN A 118 15.17 -16.66 18.25
CA ASN A 118 16.10 -15.63 18.67
C ASN A 118 15.37 -14.37 19.19
N ASP A 119 14.30 -13.93 18.52
CA ASP A 119 13.49 -12.80 18.98
C ASP A 119 12.86 -13.06 20.34
N LEU A 120 12.38 -14.29 20.57
CA LEU A 120 11.87 -14.69 21.88
C LEU A 120 12.99 -14.72 22.94
N ASP A 121 14.20 -15.17 22.60
CA ASP A 121 15.35 -15.19 23.51
C ASP A 121 15.82 -13.78 23.86
N VAL A 122 15.84 -12.87 22.90
CA VAL A 122 16.12 -11.44 23.12
C VAL A 122 15.09 -10.84 24.09
N PHE A 123 13.81 -11.15 23.89
CA PHE A 123 12.74 -10.70 24.79
C PHE A 123 12.93 -11.25 26.21
N ILE A 124 13.20 -12.55 26.37
CA ILE A 124 13.46 -13.20 27.66
C ILE A 124 14.62 -12.51 28.38
N SER A 125 15.73 -12.29 27.67
CA SER A 125 16.91 -11.63 28.21
C SER A 125 16.65 -10.19 28.62
N ARG A 126 15.95 -9.40 27.77
CA ARG A 126 15.61 -7.99 28.02
C ARG A 126 14.77 -7.82 29.27
N HIS A 127 13.80 -8.71 29.48
CA HIS A 127 12.92 -8.68 30.65
C HIS A 127 13.40 -9.52 31.84
N LYS A 128 14.57 -10.15 31.72
CA LYS A 128 15.19 -11.01 32.76
C LYS A 128 14.21 -12.09 33.25
N LEU A 129 13.50 -12.71 32.32
CA LEU A 129 12.51 -13.75 32.62
C LEU A 129 13.24 -15.07 32.91
N VAL A 130 12.75 -15.80 33.94
CA VAL A 130 13.19 -17.14 34.22
C VAL A 130 12.10 -18.12 33.83
N LEU A 131 12.36 -18.93 32.82
CA LEU A 131 11.41 -19.92 32.36
C LEU A 131 11.47 -21.17 33.25
N ASN A 132 10.31 -21.63 33.69
CA ASN A 132 10.19 -22.82 34.57
C ASN A 132 10.28 -24.16 33.80
N ARG A 133 10.47 -24.10 32.47
CA ARG A 133 10.59 -25.29 31.62
C ARG A 133 11.63 -25.06 30.52
N ASP A 134 12.28 -26.15 30.15
CA ASP A 134 13.11 -26.15 28.95
C ASP A 134 12.20 -26.30 27.73
N ALA A 135 12.11 -25.23 26.91
CA ALA A 135 11.31 -25.22 25.68
C ALA A 135 12.14 -25.68 24.47
N GLY A 136 13.44 -25.86 24.63
CA GLY A 136 14.33 -26.18 23.52
C GLY A 136 14.14 -25.23 22.34
N GLU A 137 13.97 -25.79 21.14
CA GLU A 137 13.73 -25.04 19.90
C GLU A 137 12.24 -24.86 19.54
N SER A 138 11.33 -25.20 20.45
CA SER A 138 9.90 -25.05 20.18
C SER A 138 9.44 -23.62 20.45
N VAL A 139 9.08 -22.87 19.37
CA VAL A 139 8.55 -21.50 19.43
C VAL A 139 7.32 -21.42 20.35
N SER A 140 6.39 -22.38 20.23
CA SER A 140 5.16 -22.41 21.02
C SER A 140 5.42 -22.69 22.51
N GLU A 141 6.30 -23.63 22.84
CA GLU A 141 6.68 -23.95 24.22
C GLU A 141 7.43 -22.79 24.89
N LYS A 142 8.34 -22.15 24.14
CA LYS A 142 9.05 -20.96 24.60
C LYS A 142 8.10 -19.81 24.90
N PHE A 143 7.12 -19.55 23.99
CA PHE A 143 6.09 -18.54 24.21
C PHE A 143 5.21 -18.84 25.44
N ILE A 144 4.83 -20.10 25.65
CA ILE A 144 4.11 -20.52 26.86
C ILE A 144 4.94 -20.21 28.11
N GLY A 145 6.25 -20.56 28.11
CA GLY A 145 7.16 -20.23 29.19
C GLY A 145 7.24 -18.73 29.48
N ILE A 146 7.28 -17.90 28.44
CA ILE A 146 7.24 -16.43 28.56
C ILE A 146 5.95 -16.00 29.27
N CYS A 147 4.79 -16.48 28.80
CA CYS A 147 3.50 -16.12 29.40
C CYS A 147 3.39 -16.52 30.86
N ASP A 148 3.94 -17.68 31.22
CA ASP A 148 3.97 -18.16 32.62
C ASP A 148 4.94 -17.30 33.47
N ALA A 149 6.03 -16.79 32.88
CA ALA A 149 7.06 -16.01 33.59
C ALA A 149 6.74 -14.51 33.76
N VAL A 150 5.94 -13.90 32.85
CA VAL A 150 5.61 -12.46 32.94
C VAL A 150 4.71 -12.14 34.15
N GLY A 151 3.92 -13.11 34.64
CA GLY A 151 3.10 -12.96 35.83
C GLY A 151 2.10 -11.80 35.77
N ASP A 152 2.04 -11.00 36.84
CA ASP A 152 1.09 -9.87 36.97
C ASP A 152 1.38 -8.70 36.03
N LYS A 153 2.61 -8.59 35.49
CA LYS A 153 2.94 -7.54 34.52
C LYS A 153 2.16 -7.64 33.23
N LYS A 154 1.71 -8.83 32.88
CA LYS A 154 1.04 -9.14 31.61
C LYS A 154 1.85 -8.78 30.36
N LEU A 155 1.54 -9.48 29.30
CA LEU A 155 2.19 -9.35 28.00
C LEU A 155 1.37 -8.42 27.08
N VAL A 156 2.04 -7.54 26.37
CA VAL A 156 1.52 -6.86 25.18
C VAL A 156 2.20 -7.52 23.98
N LEU A 157 1.42 -8.06 23.07
CA LEU A 157 1.89 -8.77 21.88
C LEU A 157 1.58 -7.95 20.63
N LEU A 158 2.62 -7.46 19.98
CA LEU A 158 2.54 -6.71 18.74
C LEU A 158 3.17 -7.53 17.61
N ILE A 159 2.45 -7.77 16.54
CA ILE A 159 2.92 -8.57 15.41
C ILE A 159 2.79 -7.73 14.15
N ASP A 160 3.92 -7.37 13.57
CA ASP A 160 3.98 -6.69 12.27
C ASP A 160 4.28 -7.69 11.16
N GLU A 161 3.68 -7.45 9.99
CA GLU A 161 3.83 -8.24 8.76
C GLU A 161 3.66 -9.76 8.99
N TYR A 162 2.57 -10.15 9.70
CA TYR A 162 2.31 -11.54 10.08
C TYR A 162 2.29 -12.53 8.92
N ASP A 163 2.02 -12.06 7.72
CA ASP A 163 1.88 -12.80 6.47
C ASP A 163 3.21 -12.95 5.71
N ALA A 164 4.28 -12.28 6.14
CA ALA A 164 5.58 -12.33 5.49
C ALA A 164 6.14 -13.76 5.35
N PRO A 165 6.09 -14.65 6.38
CA PRO A 165 6.59 -16.02 6.24
C PRO A 165 5.81 -16.83 5.20
N LEU A 166 4.49 -16.68 5.15
CA LEU A 166 3.66 -17.39 4.18
C LEU A 166 3.90 -16.89 2.76
N THR A 167 4.08 -15.59 2.61
CA THR A 167 4.36 -14.97 1.32
C THR A 167 5.74 -15.37 0.79
N ALA A 168 6.75 -15.42 1.66
CA ALA A 168 8.10 -15.83 1.28
C ALA A 168 8.16 -17.28 0.74
N PHE A 169 7.40 -18.18 1.34
CA PHE A 169 7.40 -19.60 0.95
C PHE A 169 6.26 -19.99 0.00
N MET A 170 5.46 -19.04 -0.51
CA MET A 170 4.26 -19.34 -1.31
C MET A 170 4.53 -20.19 -2.57
N ASN A 171 5.71 -20.08 -3.18
CA ASN A 171 6.09 -20.80 -4.37
C ASN A 171 6.64 -22.23 -4.09
N ASN A 172 6.81 -22.61 -2.81
CA ASN A 172 7.26 -23.93 -2.39
C ASN A 172 6.26 -24.52 -1.39
N LYS A 173 5.41 -25.41 -1.85
CA LYS A 173 4.31 -25.99 -1.06
C LYS A 173 4.80 -26.65 0.24
N GLU A 174 5.92 -27.36 0.21
CA GLU A 174 6.46 -28.04 1.41
C GLU A 174 6.91 -27.01 2.47
N GLN A 175 7.70 -26.03 2.07
CA GLN A 175 8.18 -24.97 2.96
C GLN A 175 7.01 -24.13 3.50
N PHE A 176 6.02 -23.84 2.64
CA PHE A 176 4.80 -23.13 3.02
C PHE A 176 4.04 -23.86 4.13
N GLU A 177 3.80 -25.18 3.98
CA GLU A 177 3.08 -25.96 4.99
C GLU A 177 3.85 -26.06 6.32
N LYS A 178 5.18 -26.17 6.26
CA LYS A 178 6.02 -26.14 7.46
C LYS A 178 5.95 -24.79 8.19
N ALA A 179 6.09 -23.68 7.46
CA ALA A 179 5.96 -22.32 8.03
C ALA A 179 4.57 -22.09 8.62
N ARG A 180 3.51 -22.50 7.91
CA ARG A 180 2.12 -22.46 8.37
C ARG A 180 1.94 -23.23 9.68
N THR A 181 2.57 -24.39 9.82
CA THR A 181 2.50 -25.23 11.03
C THR A 181 3.15 -24.53 12.20
N ILE A 182 4.33 -23.90 12.04
CA ILE A 182 5.01 -23.13 13.09
C ILE A 182 4.11 -21.98 13.57
N LEU A 183 3.57 -21.19 12.63
CA LEU A 183 2.68 -20.07 12.95
C LEU A 183 1.40 -20.55 13.65
N SER A 184 0.76 -21.60 13.14
CA SER A 184 -0.44 -22.18 13.73
C SER A 184 -0.21 -22.64 15.19
N SER A 185 0.90 -23.32 15.44
CA SER A 185 1.30 -23.77 16.79
C SER A 185 1.54 -22.58 17.72
N PHE A 186 2.20 -21.53 17.24
CA PHE A 186 2.41 -20.30 17.99
C PHE A 186 1.07 -19.62 18.35
N TYR A 187 0.15 -19.44 17.40
CA TYR A 187 -1.14 -18.81 17.69
C TYR A 187 -2.03 -19.68 18.60
N GLN A 188 -1.93 -21.01 18.54
CA GLN A 188 -2.58 -21.90 19.51
C GLN A 188 -2.00 -21.70 20.92
N ALA A 189 -0.68 -21.54 21.05
CA ALA A 189 -0.04 -21.21 22.32
C ALA A 189 -0.52 -19.86 22.87
N VAL A 190 -0.60 -18.82 22.02
CA VAL A 190 -1.17 -17.52 22.39
C VAL A 190 -2.61 -17.67 22.91
N LYS A 191 -3.47 -18.41 22.20
CA LYS A 191 -4.84 -18.70 22.65
C LYS A 191 -4.89 -19.38 24.01
N SER A 192 -4.03 -20.39 24.22
CA SER A 192 -3.99 -21.14 25.47
C SER A 192 -3.57 -20.30 26.68
N ARG A 193 -2.81 -19.25 26.46
CA ARG A 193 -2.28 -18.32 27.47
C ARG A 193 -2.87 -16.91 27.37
N TYR A 194 -4.02 -16.74 26.71
CA TYR A 194 -4.60 -15.42 26.43
C TYR A 194 -4.86 -14.59 27.70
N LYS A 195 -5.10 -15.24 28.85
CA LYS A 195 -5.25 -14.54 30.15
C LYS A 195 -4.01 -13.75 30.57
N ALA A 196 -2.80 -14.17 30.12
CA ALA A 196 -1.54 -13.45 30.36
C ALA A 196 -1.36 -12.24 29.42
N VAL A 197 -2.13 -12.17 28.35
CA VAL A 197 -2.05 -11.09 27.35
C VAL A 197 -2.97 -9.94 27.73
N ARG A 198 -2.42 -8.72 27.81
CA ARG A 198 -3.17 -7.47 28.04
C ARG A 198 -3.73 -6.91 26.74
N PHE A 199 -2.95 -6.98 25.69
CA PHE A 199 -3.28 -6.40 24.39
C PHE A 199 -2.57 -7.19 23.30
N MET A 200 -3.28 -7.45 22.21
CA MET A 200 -2.70 -8.11 21.04
C MET A 200 -3.14 -7.36 19.79
N PHE A 201 -2.15 -6.95 19.00
CA PHE A 201 -2.38 -6.30 17.72
C PHE A 201 -1.57 -7.00 16.63
N ILE A 202 -2.24 -7.36 15.55
CA ILE A 202 -1.67 -8.07 14.41
C ILE A 202 -1.89 -7.23 13.17
N THR A 203 -0.84 -6.99 12.41
CA THR A 203 -0.95 -6.30 11.12
C THR A 203 -0.17 -7.00 10.02
N GLY A 204 -0.59 -6.75 8.79
CA GLY A 204 -0.01 -7.29 7.56
C GLY A 204 -0.67 -6.69 6.33
N ILE A 205 -0.40 -7.29 5.19
CA ILE A 205 -0.96 -6.88 3.89
C ILE A 205 -2.16 -7.73 3.56
N THR A 206 -1.98 -9.05 3.59
CA THR A 206 -2.98 -10.03 3.20
C THR A 206 -3.91 -10.40 4.36
N ARG A 207 -5.09 -10.90 4.02
CA ARG A 207 -6.09 -11.36 5.00
C ARG A 207 -6.32 -12.86 4.82
N TYR A 208 -5.54 -13.65 5.52
CA TYR A 208 -5.69 -15.11 5.55
C TYR A 208 -6.62 -15.56 6.68
N SER A 209 -7.83 -14.99 6.75
CA SER A 209 -8.75 -15.20 7.86
C SER A 209 -9.26 -16.64 8.02
N ASN A 210 -9.33 -17.41 6.93
CA ASN A 210 -9.76 -18.80 6.95
C ASN A 210 -8.59 -19.80 6.98
N THR A 211 -7.34 -19.34 7.12
CA THR A 211 -6.23 -20.24 7.34
C THR A 211 -6.28 -20.82 8.76
N SER A 212 -5.74 -22.02 8.94
CA SER A 212 -5.57 -22.64 10.25
C SER A 212 -4.83 -21.76 11.27
N ILE A 213 -4.15 -20.70 10.81
CA ILE A 213 -3.43 -19.72 11.63
C ILE A 213 -4.39 -18.97 12.53
N PHE A 214 -5.47 -18.39 11.99
CA PHE A 214 -6.44 -17.62 12.79
C PHE A 214 -7.62 -18.43 13.27
N SER A 215 -7.78 -19.70 12.86
CA SER A 215 -8.79 -20.60 13.43
C SER A 215 -8.62 -20.79 14.94
N ALA A 216 -7.42 -20.51 15.47
CA ALA A 216 -7.17 -20.44 16.90
C ALA A 216 -8.02 -19.35 17.58
N PHE A 217 -8.28 -18.21 16.92
CA PHE A 217 -8.96 -17.04 17.52
C PHE A 217 -10.41 -16.91 17.04
N ASN A 218 -11.35 -17.57 17.72
CA ASN A 218 -12.79 -17.43 17.42
C ASN A 218 -13.33 -16.01 17.65
N ASN A 219 -12.58 -15.16 18.35
CA ASN A 219 -12.95 -13.80 18.76
C ASN A 219 -12.01 -12.73 18.19
N LEU A 220 -11.32 -13.00 17.09
CA LEU A 220 -10.47 -12.00 16.42
C LEU A 220 -11.33 -10.82 15.93
N LEU A 221 -11.01 -9.62 16.40
CA LEU A 221 -11.67 -8.40 15.97
C LEU A 221 -10.94 -7.82 14.76
N ASP A 222 -11.50 -8.02 13.58
CA ASP A 222 -10.96 -7.46 12.35
C ASP A 222 -11.50 -6.05 12.10
N LEU A 223 -10.60 -5.07 12.18
CA LEU A 223 -10.90 -3.65 11.97
C LEU A 223 -10.63 -3.19 10.54
N SER A 224 -10.10 -4.04 9.66
CA SER A 224 -9.59 -3.63 8.34
C SER A 224 -10.65 -2.96 7.45
N LEU A 225 -11.90 -3.46 7.48
CA LEU A 225 -13.01 -2.87 6.71
C LEU A 225 -14.01 -2.08 7.57
N ASN A 226 -13.66 -1.80 8.83
CA ASN A 226 -14.56 -1.10 9.73
C ASN A 226 -14.56 0.41 9.42
N PRO A 227 -15.74 1.02 9.17
CA PRO A 227 -15.86 2.44 8.83
C PRO A 227 -15.26 3.39 9.87
N ALA A 228 -15.27 3.02 11.16
CA ALA A 228 -14.69 3.83 12.22
C ALA A 228 -13.15 3.97 12.13
N TYR A 229 -12.50 3.08 11.41
CA TYR A 229 -11.04 3.02 11.27
C TYR A 229 -10.56 3.16 9.81
N GLY A 230 -11.44 3.63 8.92
CA GLY A 230 -11.09 3.89 7.52
C GLY A 230 -9.91 4.85 7.35
N ALA A 231 -9.86 5.88 8.21
CA ALA A 231 -8.81 6.90 8.23
C ALA A 231 -7.68 6.64 9.26
N LEU A 232 -7.60 5.44 9.86
CA LEU A 232 -6.55 5.15 10.87
C LEU A 232 -5.15 5.24 10.27
N LEU A 233 -4.98 4.81 9.02
CA LEU A 233 -3.76 4.96 8.22
C LEU A 233 -4.09 5.65 6.88
N GLY A 234 -3.08 6.24 6.26
CA GLY A 234 -3.26 7.16 5.13
C GLY A 234 -3.50 8.59 5.63
N TYR A 235 -3.51 9.57 4.74
CA TYR A 235 -3.86 10.96 5.06
C TYR A 235 -5.23 11.30 4.46
N THR A 236 -6.09 11.95 5.20
CA THR A 236 -7.32 12.57 4.68
C THR A 236 -7.01 13.94 4.09
N GLN A 237 -7.90 14.48 3.22
CA GLN A 237 -7.73 15.84 2.69
C GLN A 237 -7.56 16.88 3.81
N THR A 238 -8.38 16.81 4.86
CA THR A 238 -8.28 17.73 6.00
C THR A 238 -6.93 17.67 6.69
N GLU A 239 -6.33 16.47 6.78
CA GLU A 239 -4.99 16.31 7.36
C GLU A 239 -3.92 16.84 6.42
N ILE A 240 -4.05 16.66 5.11
CA ILE A 240 -3.17 17.31 4.12
C ILE A 240 -3.19 18.81 4.30
N ASP A 241 -4.38 19.43 4.32
CA ASP A 241 -4.54 20.87 4.45
C ASP A 241 -4.04 21.41 5.80
N THR A 242 -4.06 20.58 6.85
CA THR A 242 -3.65 20.97 8.20
C THR A 242 -2.15 20.84 8.42
N TYR A 243 -1.55 19.72 8.00
CA TYR A 243 -0.17 19.39 8.35
C TYR A 243 0.84 19.74 7.25
N PHE A 244 0.40 19.83 5.98
CA PHE A 244 1.29 19.98 4.84
C PHE A 244 1.03 21.24 4.00
N LYS A 245 0.21 22.17 4.49
CA LYS A 245 -0.16 23.40 3.76
C LYS A 245 1.05 24.18 3.27
N GLU A 246 2.03 24.45 4.16
CA GLU A 246 3.24 25.19 3.82
C GLU A 246 4.06 24.50 2.71
N TYR A 247 4.09 23.18 2.72
CA TYR A 247 4.79 22.36 1.70
C TYR A 247 4.08 22.43 0.35
N LEU A 248 2.73 22.43 0.35
CA LEU A 248 1.95 22.58 -0.88
C LEU A 248 2.07 24.01 -1.45
N GLU A 249 2.15 25.03 -0.61
CA GLU A 249 2.43 26.41 -1.05
C GLU A 249 3.83 26.53 -1.66
N ASN A 250 4.81 25.81 -1.12
CA ASN A 250 6.15 25.76 -1.71
C ASN A 250 6.17 24.97 -3.02
N ALA A 251 5.43 23.86 -3.09
CA ALA A 251 5.25 23.09 -4.32
C ALA A 251 4.60 23.94 -5.42
N ALA A 252 3.60 24.74 -5.09
CA ALA A 252 2.94 25.64 -6.04
C ALA A 252 3.93 26.65 -6.63
N LYS A 253 4.83 27.20 -5.80
CA LYS A 253 5.89 28.10 -6.28
C LYS A 253 6.90 27.38 -7.16
N ALA A 254 7.34 26.17 -6.78
CA ALA A 254 8.31 25.40 -7.53
C ALA A 254 7.75 24.99 -8.91
N LEU A 255 6.48 24.63 -8.97
CA LEU A 255 5.77 24.24 -10.19
C LEU A 255 5.19 25.43 -10.97
N ASN A 256 5.41 26.68 -10.51
CA ASN A 256 4.89 27.91 -11.10
C ASN A 256 3.37 27.87 -11.34
N THR A 257 2.61 27.36 -10.36
CA THR A 257 1.17 27.20 -10.40
C THR A 257 0.48 27.67 -9.12
N THR A 258 -0.81 27.44 -8.95
CA THR A 258 -1.56 27.81 -7.75
C THR A 258 -1.59 26.71 -6.71
N TYR A 259 -1.85 27.05 -5.44
CA TYR A 259 -2.07 26.07 -4.37
C TYR A 259 -3.23 25.13 -4.71
N GLU A 260 -4.30 25.67 -5.26
CA GLU A 260 -5.50 24.95 -5.66
C GLU A 260 -5.19 23.89 -6.71
N ASP A 261 -4.36 24.23 -7.71
CA ASP A 261 -3.95 23.28 -8.77
C ASP A 261 -3.05 22.18 -8.18
N VAL A 262 -2.07 22.53 -7.34
CA VAL A 262 -1.24 21.51 -6.67
C VAL A 262 -2.10 20.59 -5.81
N SER A 263 -3.03 21.13 -5.02
CA SER A 263 -3.92 20.34 -4.17
C SER A 263 -4.82 19.43 -4.99
N LYS A 264 -5.34 19.92 -6.12
CA LYS A 264 -6.15 19.13 -7.04
C LYS A 264 -5.34 18.01 -7.67
N ASN A 265 -4.18 18.31 -8.23
CA ASN A 265 -3.31 17.32 -8.86
C ASN A 265 -2.80 16.29 -7.84
N LEU A 266 -2.42 16.71 -6.62
CA LEU A 266 -2.07 15.81 -5.53
C LEU A 266 -3.19 14.81 -5.24
N LYS A 267 -4.43 15.28 -5.25
CA LYS A 267 -5.62 14.46 -5.05
C LYS A 267 -5.80 13.45 -6.18
N GLU A 268 -5.71 13.87 -7.43
CA GLU A 268 -5.86 13.01 -8.60
C GLU A 268 -4.77 11.93 -8.65
N HIS A 269 -3.53 12.26 -8.23
CA HIS A 269 -2.39 11.35 -8.29
C HIS A 269 -2.29 10.41 -7.10
N TYR A 270 -2.57 10.84 -5.86
CA TYR A 270 -2.20 10.07 -4.66
C TYR A 270 -3.33 9.79 -3.67
N ASP A 271 -4.53 10.37 -3.87
CA ASP A 271 -5.74 10.07 -3.09
C ASP A 271 -6.50 8.85 -3.67
N GLY A 272 -7.71 8.67 -3.21
CA GLY A 272 -8.68 7.72 -3.76
C GLY A 272 -8.67 6.36 -3.10
N TYR A 273 -7.76 6.07 -2.18
CA TYR A 273 -7.79 4.81 -1.43
C TYR A 273 -8.93 4.79 -0.42
N CYS A 274 -9.75 3.76 -0.49
CA CYS A 274 -10.82 3.49 0.46
C CYS A 274 -10.73 2.05 0.95
N PHE A 275 -10.71 1.89 2.28
CA PHE A 275 -10.55 0.60 2.93
C PHE A 275 -11.75 0.22 3.82
N GLU A 276 -12.88 0.94 3.72
CA GLU A 276 -14.03 0.69 4.58
C GLU A 276 -15.30 0.39 3.79
N LYS A 277 -16.18 -0.44 4.41
CA LYS A 277 -17.35 -1.02 3.72
C LYS A 277 -18.36 -0.01 3.19
N LYS A 278 -18.41 1.22 3.72
CA LYS A 278 -19.38 2.25 3.30
C LYS A 278 -18.88 3.09 2.13
N ALA A 279 -17.61 2.93 1.74
CA ALA A 279 -16.94 3.69 0.68
C ALA A 279 -17.08 5.21 0.83
N LYS A 280 -16.94 5.73 2.06
CA LYS A 280 -17.12 7.16 2.36
C LYS A 280 -15.81 7.85 2.73
N VAL A 281 -14.84 7.11 3.25
CA VAL A 281 -13.57 7.65 3.74
C VAL A 281 -12.49 7.32 2.73
N HIS A 282 -11.98 8.35 2.06
CA HIS A 282 -10.86 8.26 1.15
C HIS A 282 -9.60 8.81 1.80
N VAL A 283 -8.47 8.20 1.49
CA VAL A 283 -7.16 8.58 2.03
C VAL A 283 -6.10 8.56 0.95
N TYR A 284 -5.14 9.46 1.11
CA TYR A 284 -3.91 9.53 0.32
C TYR A 284 -2.93 8.43 0.73
N ASN A 285 -2.14 7.95 -0.20
CA ASN A 285 -0.95 7.17 0.12
C ASN A 285 0.10 8.06 0.79
N THR A 286 0.50 7.70 2.01
CA THR A 286 1.44 8.53 2.80
C THR A 286 2.81 8.62 2.17
N TRP A 287 3.29 7.52 1.57
CA TRP A 287 4.60 7.45 0.93
C TRP A 287 4.68 8.35 -0.30
N SER A 288 3.67 8.28 -1.18
CA SER A 288 3.64 9.08 -2.41
C SER A 288 3.56 10.58 -2.09
N VAL A 289 2.70 10.96 -1.13
CA VAL A 289 2.61 12.37 -0.69
C VAL A 289 3.94 12.88 -0.14
N ILE A 290 4.57 12.14 0.77
CA ILE A 290 5.82 12.60 1.41
C ILE A 290 6.95 12.70 0.38
N ASN A 291 7.08 11.71 -0.52
CA ASN A 291 8.13 11.78 -1.55
C ASN A 291 7.86 12.92 -2.54
N PHE A 292 6.63 13.15 -2.98
CA PHE A 292 6.29 14.31 -3.80
C PHE A 292 6.71 15.62 -3.13
N LEU A 293 6.34 15.83 -1.86
CA LEU A 293 6.68 17.05 -1.13
C LEU A 293 8.19 17.20 -0.90
N TYR A 294 8.93 16.09 -0.86
CA TYR A 294 10.37 16.09 -0.73
C TYR A 294 11.07 16.43 -2.05
N ASP A 295 10.58 15.85 -3.15
CA ASP A 295 11.25 15.91 -4.45
C ASP A 295 10.80 17.10 -5.31
N VAL A 296 9.68 17.77 -4.99
CA VAL A 296 9.05 18.78 -5.85
C VAL A 296 9.96 19.97 -6.16
N ALA A 297 10.96 20.24 -5.32
CA ALA A 297 11.92 21.31 -5.58
C ALA A 297 12.87 20.98 -6.78
N ASP A 298 13.11 19.70 -7.01
CA ASP A 298 14.02 19.17 -8.05
C ASP A 298 13.26 18.52 -9.21
N SER A 299 11.95 18.27 -9.05
CA SER A 299 11.08 17.58 -10.01
C SER A 299 10.02 18.55 -10.55
N THR A 300 9.77 18.48 -11.84
CA THR A 300 8.76 19.32 -12.51
C THR A 300 7.38 18.67 -12.63
N CYS A 301 7.21 17.44 -12.12
CA CYS A 301 5.97 16.70 -12.32
C CYS A 301 5.62 15.76 -11.15
N PHE A 302 4.37 15.27 -11.15
CA PHE A 302 3.88 14.24 -10.25
C PHE A 302 4.37 12.86 -10.71
N SER A 303 5.25 12.24 -9.92
CA SER A 303 5.90 10.96 -10.25
C SER A 303 5.21 9.77 -9.60
N SER A 304 5.46 8.55 -10.14
CA SER A 304 4.97 7.30 -9.53
C SER A 304 5.98 6.81 -8.47
N TYR A 305 5.72 7.15 -7.21
CA TYR A 305 6.58 6.78 -6.08
C TYR A 305 6.24 5.40 -5.51
N TRP A 306 4.96 5.03 -5.51
CA TRP A 306 4.50 3.78 -4.91
C TRP A 306 4.95 2.58 -5.74
N GLY A 307 4.84 2.65 -7.08
CA GLY A 307 5.27 1.62 -8.00
C GLY A 307 6.76 1.30 -7.88
N ALA A 308 7.60 2.31 -7.74
CA ALA A 308 9.05 2.17 -7.56
C ALA A 308 9.41 1.48 -6.22
N SER A 309 8.51 1.45 -5.23
CA SER A 309 8.76 0.87 -3.90
C SER A 309 8.79 -0.66 -3.85
N GLY A 310 8.78 -1.36 -4.98
CA GLY A 310 8.94 -2.81 -5.07
C GLY A 310 7.70 -3.62 -4.64
N ALA A 311 6.52 -3.02 -4.71
CA ALA A 311 5.28 -3.74 -4.48
C ALA A 311 5.12 -4.85 -5.53
N TYR A 312 4.94 -6.06 -5.08
CA TYR A 312 4.50 -7.30 -5.77
C TYR A 312 4.31 -7.23 -7.31
N THR A 313 5.30 -6.76 -8.07
CA THR A 313 5.33 -6.84 -9.54
C THR A 313 5.07 -8.28 -10.02
N SER A 314 5.47 -9.27 -9.22
CA SER A 314 5.13 -10.67 -9.44
C SER A 314 3.64 -10.96 -9.39
N LEU A 315 2.84 -10.27 -8.56
CA LEU A 315 1.39 -10.46 -8.49
C LEU A 315 0.69 -9.89 -9.73
N VAL A 316 1.07 -8.69 -10.14
CA VAL A 316 0.60 -8.10 -11.41
C VAL A 316 0.98 -9.00 -12.58
N ASN A 317 2.22 -9.45 -12.61
CA ASN A 317 2.71 -10.39 -13.64
C ASN A 317 1.98 -11.74 -13.60
N ASN A 318 1.60 -12.25 -12.43
CA ASN A 318 0.82 -13.49 -12.33
C ASN A 318 -0.63 -13.26 -12.75
N TYR A 319 -1.25 -12.16 -12.35
CA TYR A 319 -2.56 -11.75 -12.87
C TYR A 319 -2.55 -11.66 -14.39
N LEU A 320 -1.44 -11.20 -14.99
CA LEU A 320 -1.22 -11.15 -16.43
C LEU A 320 -0.89 -12.52 -17.05
N LYS A 321 -0.24 -13.42 -16.31
CA LYS A 321 0.18 -14.76 -16.82
C LYS A 321 -0.96 -15.77 -16.88
N ASP A 322 -1.99 -15.64 -16.05
CA ASP A 322 -3.19 -16.49 -16.10
C ASP A 322 -3.89 -16.42 -17.47
N PHE A 323 -3.59 -15.41 -18.28
CA PHE A 323 -4.03 -15.27 -19.67
C PHE A 323 -3.37 -16.22 -20.66
N LYS A 324 -2.19 -16.77 -20.38
CA LYS A 324 -1.50 -17.69 -21.30
C LYS A 324 -2.27 -18.99 -21.56
N ASN A 325 -3.28 -19.28 -20.74
CA ASN A 325 -4.12 -20.47 -20.84
C ASN A 325 -5.48 -20.26 -21.52
N CYS A 326 -5.85 -19.01 -21.84
CA CYS A 326 -7.08 -18.73 -22.57
C CYS A 326 -6.86 -18.76 -24.08
N ASN A 327 -7.64 -19.57 -24.74
CA ASN A 327 -7.83 -19.81 -26.19
C ASN A 327 -6.86 -19.12 -27.18
N LYS A 328 -6.14 -19.94 -27.92
CA LYS A 328 -5.17 -19.60 -28.98
C LYS A 328 -5.67 -18.70 -30.14
N THR A 329 -6.85 -18.13 -30.07
CA THR A 329 -7.52 -17.38 -31.16
C THR A 329 -7.75 -15.91 -30.95
N LYS A 330 -7.68 -15.40 -29.70
CA LYS A 330 -7.68 -13.95 -29.44
C LYS A 330 -6.24 -13.48 -29.19
N THR A 331 -5.87 -12.39 -29.85
CA THR A 331 -4.57 -11.76 -29.64
C THR A 331 -4.45 -11.31 -28.19
N LEU A 332 -3.35 -11.68 -27.53
CA LEU A 332 -3.01 -11.36 -26.14
C LEU A 332 -3.25 -9.87 -25.80
N SER A 333 -3.04 -8.98 -26.77
CA SER A 333 -3.25 -7.56 -26.66
C SER A 333 -4.72 -7.15 -26.45
N LEU A 334 -5.68 -7.77 -27.14
CA LEU A 334 -7.11 -7.45 -27.00
C LEU A 334 -7.64 -7.90 -25.63
N GLU A 335 -7.25 -9.08 -25.17
CA GLU A 335 -7.64 -9.57 -23.83
C GLU A 335 -7.09 -8.65 -22.72
N LEU A 336 -5.86 -8.17 -22.87
CA LEU A 336 -5.25 -7.23 -21.93
C LEU A 336 -5.97 -5.88 -21.95
N LEU A 337 -6.40 -5.41 -23.12
CA LEU A 337 -7.18 -4.18 -23.28
C LEU A 337 -8.54 -4.28 -22.59
N GLU A 338 -9.25 -5.40 -22.77
CA GLU A 338 -10.54 -5.65 -22.12
C GLU A 338 -10.38 -5.65 -20.59
N ARG A 339 -9.27 -6.22 -20.06
CA ARG A 339 -9.02 -6.25 -18.61
C ARG A 339 -8.65 -4.90 -18.01
N LEU A 340 -7.86 -4.10 -18.69
CA LEU A 340 -7.60 -2.74 -18.23
C LEU A 340 -8.88 -1.93 -18.16
N LYS A 341 -9.74 -2.07 -19.18
CA LYS A 341 -11.05 -1.46 -19.17
C LYS A 341 -11.94 -1.96 -18.03
N GLU A 342 -11.93 -3.28 -17.76
CA GLU A 342 -12.64 -3.83 -16.59
C GLU A 342 -12.13 -3.24 -15.27
N LEU A 343 -10.81 -2.99 -15.14
CA LEU A 343 -10.23 -2.38 -13.94
C LEU A 343 -10.61 -0.90 -13.82
N ASP A 344 -10.68 -0.16 -14.92
CA ASP A 344 -11.13 1.24 -14.94
C ASP A 344 -12.64 1.33 -14.62
N ASP A 345 -13.47 0.51 -15.26
CA ASP A 345 -14.91 0.44 -15.01
C ASP A 345 -15.23 -0.08 -13.61
N GLY A 346 -14.28 -0.81 -13.06
CA GLY A 346 -14.30 -1.44 -11.73
C GLY A 346 -15.08 -2.74 -11.68
N ILE A 347 -14.53 -3.70 -10.94
CA ILE A 347 -15.02 -5.07 -10.79
C ILE A 347 -15.84 -5.21 -9.51
N VAL A 348 -17.00 -5.84 -9.59
CA VAL A 348 -17.85 -6.09 -8.40
C VAL A 348 -17.37 -7.35 -7.69
N VAL A 349 -17.01 -7.21 -6.41
CA VAL A 349 -16.51 -8.28 -5.55
C VAL A 349 -17.34 -8.34 -4.28
N GLN A 350 -17.67 -9.55 -3.84
CA GLN A 350 -18.34 -9.78 -2.55
C GLN A 350 -17.35 -9.56 -1.40
N PHE A 351 -17.76 -8.90 -0.33
CA PHE A 351 -16.91 -8.71 0.85
C PHE A 351 -16.43 -10.03 1.46
N ASP A 352 -17.22 -11.10 1.35
CA ASP A 352 -16.82 -12.41 1.81
C ASP A 352 -15.62 -12.99 1.03
N ALA A 353 -15.48 -12.67 -0.26
CA ALA A 353 -14.36 -13.13 -1.06
C ALA A 353 -13.02 -12.63 -0.50
N ILE A 354 -13.00 -11.41 0.07
CA ILE A 354 -11.81 -10.84 0.73
C ILE A 354 -11.33 -11.73 1.90
N ASN A 355 -12.25 -12.49 2.51
CA ASN A 355 -11.99 -13.30 3.70
C ASN A 355 -11.93 -14.80 3.42
N ARG A 356 -12.22 -15.26 2.18
CA ARG A 356 -12.36 -16.69 1.87
C ARG A 356 -11.06 -17.43 1.67
N ALA A 357 -9.99 -16.73 1.30
CA ALA A 357 -8.74 -17.40 0.95
C ALA A 357 -8.17 -18.16 2.16
N SER A 358 -8.04 -19.47 1.99
CA SER A 358 -7.37 -20.35 2.95
C SER A 358 -5.87 -20.49 2.65
N ASN A 359 -5.47 -20.15 1.43
CA ASN A 359 -4.11 -20.23 0.92
C ASN A 359 -3.89 -19.02 -0.02
N PRO A 360 -2.70 -18.38 -0.03
CA PRO A 360 -2.36 -17.33 -0.99
C PRO A 360 -2.61 -17.74 -2.45
N MET A 361 -2.38 -19.01 -2.77
CA MET A 361 -2.54 -19.56 -4.13
C MET A 361 -4.00 -19.66 -4.57
N ASP A 362 -4.95 -19.68 -3.63
CA ASP A 362 -6.39 -19.81 -3.89
C ASP A 362 -7.12 -18.46 -3.87
N MET A 363 -6.38 -17.36 -3.69
CA MET A 363 -6.96 -16.04 -3.62
C MET A 363 -7.34 -15.54 -5.02
N GLU A 364 -8.57 -15.03 -5.15
CA GLU A 364 -8.99 -14.37 -6.38
C GLU A 364 -8.03 -13.22 -6.74
N PRO A 365 -7.56 -13.12 -8.01
CA PRO A 365 -6.59 -12.10 -8.41
C PRO A 365 -7.00 -10.66 -8.07
N VAL A 366 -8.29 -10.33 -8.22
CA VAL A 366 -8.83 -8.99 -7.88
C VAL A 366 -8.73 -8.71 -6.38
N VAL A 367 -8.98 -9.71 -5.54
CA VAL A 367 -8.85 -9.60 -4.08
C VAL A 367 -7.38 -9.40 -3.70
N MET A 368 -6.48 -10.14 -4.35
CA MET A 368 -5.04 -10.00 -4.15
C MET A 368 -4.55 -8.60 -4.55
N MET A 369 -4.99 -8.09 -5.71
CA MET A 369 -4.67 -6.73 -6.15
C MET A 369 -5.19 -5.66 -5.19
N TYR A 370 -6.39 -5.84 -4.63
CA TYR A 370 -6.94 -4.95 -3.61
C TYR A 370 -6.10 -4.96 -2.33
N GLN A 371 -5.76 -6.12 -1.81
CA GLN A 371 -4.97 -6.25 -0.59
C GLN A 371 -3.54 -5.72 -0.78
N ALA A 372 -2.97 -5.92 -1.96
CA ALA A 372 -1.66 -5.38 -2.32
C ALA A 372 -1.66 -3.85 -2.54
N GLY A 373 -2.83 -3.22 -2.78
CA GLY A 373 -2.99 -1.77 -2.96
C GLY A 373 -3.05 -1.30 -4.40
N TYR A 374 -3.15 -2.20 -5.38
CA TYR A 374 -3.37 -1.83 -6.79
C TYR A 374 -4.81 -1.42 -7.07
N LEU A 375 -5.75 -1.97 -6.29
CA LEU A 375 -7.17 -1.62 -6.37
C LEU A 375 -7.66 -1.08 -5.03
N THR A 376 -8.79 -0.41 -5.08
CA THR A 376 -9.46 0.17 -3.91
C THR A 376 -10.97 -0.02 -4.02
N ILE A 377 -11.69 0.17 -2.92
CA ILE A 377 -13.15 0.22 -2.91
C ILE A 377 -13.60 1.58 -3.49
N LYS A 378 -14.23 1.57 -4.67
CA LYS A 378 -14.76 2.79 -5.31
C LYS A 378 -16.16 3.13 -4.81
N LYS A 379 -17.03 2.14 -4.68
CA LYS A 379 -18.39 2.31 -4.16
C LYS A 379 -18.97 1.00 -3.65
N THR A 380 -19.90 1.10 -2.72
CA THR A 380 -20.68 -0.05 -2.23
C THR A 380 -21.73 -0.46 -3.26
N VAL A 381 -21.91 -1.77 -3.44
CA VAL A 381 -22.94 -2.38 -4.31
C VAL A 381 -23.78 -3.29 -3.43
N GLY A 382 -24.85 -2.76 -2.88
CA GLY A 382 -25.66 -3.47 -1.89
C GLY A 382 -24.92 -3.70 -0.56
N PRO A 383 -25.46 -4.53 0.35
CA PRO A 383 -24.93 -4.69 1.70
C PRO A 383 -23.63 -5.53 1.76
N ASN A 384 -23.41 -6.42 0.79
CA ASN A 384 -22.39 -7.46 0.86
C ASN A 384 -21.34 -7.39 -0.25
N ALA A 385 -21.38 -6.38 -1.12
CA ALA A 385 -20.48 -6.23 -2.24
C ALA A 385 -20.00 -4.79 -2.42
N ALA A 386 -18.87 -4.63 -3.08
CA ALA A 386 -18.36 -3.34 -3.51
C ALA A 386 -17.79 -3.43 -4.92
N ARG A 387 -17.72 -2.30 -5.59
CA ARG A 387 -17.00 -2.14 -6.84
C ARG A 387 -15.57 -1.74 -6.52
N PHE A 388 -14.62 -2.53 -7.00
CA PHE A 388 -13.19 -2.32 -6.85
C PHE A 388 -12.64 -1.76 -8.16
N GLY A 389 -11.74 -0.79 -8.08
CA GLY A 389 -11.10 -0.17 -9.25
C GLY A 389 -9.79 0.49 -8.88
N ILE A 390 -9.09 1.02 -9.85
CA ILE A 390 -7.81 1.69 -9.69
C ILE A 390 -8.01 2.94 -8.82
N PRO A 391 -7.19 3.19 -7.78
CA PRO A 391 -7.42 4.30 -6.86
C PRO A 391 -7.23 5.67 -7.51
N ASN A 392 -6.16 5.87 -8.28
CA ASN A 392 -5.68 7.17 -8.73
C ASN A 392 -4.79 7.07 -9.97
N LEU A 393 -4.33 8.22 -10.47
CA LEU A 393 -3.50 8.32 -11.67
C LEU A 393 -2.12 7.68 -11.50
N GLU A 394 -1.52 7.73 -10.30
CA GLU A 394 -0.23 7.08 -10.02
C GLU A 394 -0.31 5.58 -10.31
N LEU A 395 -1.34 4.91 -9.79
CA LEU A 395 -1.54 3.48 -9.98
C LEU A 395 -2.01 3.13 -11.37
N GLN A 396 -2.80 4.00 -11.99
CA GLN A 396 -3.25 3.81 -13.36
C GLN A 396 -2.06 3.81 -14.32
N SER A 397 -1.21 4.82 -14.25
CA SER A 397 0.02 4.92 -15.07
C SER A 397 0.96 3.73 -14.82
N TYR A 398 1.18 3.37 -13.56
CA TYR A 398 2.02 2.23 -13.19
C TYR A 398 1.49 0.89 -13.76
N LEU A 399 0.20 0.62 -13.62
CA LEU A 399 -0.41 -0.60 -14.14
C LEU A 399 -0.32 -0.63 -15.67
N TYR A 400 -0.64 0.46 -16.33
CA TYR A 400 -0.60 0.54 -17.79
C TYR A 400 0.82 0.34 -18.33
N GLN A 401 1.82 0.93 -17.72
CA GLN A 401 3.21 0.71 -18.11
C GLN A 401 3.64 -0.76 -17.96
N ASN A 402 3.30 -1.39 -16.84
CA ASN A 402 3.62 -2.81 -16.63
C ASN A 402 2.87 -3.73 -17.61
N PHE A 403 1.62 -3.42 -17.93
CA PHE A 403 0.85 -4.13 -18.93
C PHE A 403 1.48 -3.99 -20.32
N TYR A 404 1.84 -2.78 -20.70
CA TYR A 404 2.48 -2.47 -21.97
C TYR A 404 3.82 -3.22 -22.12
N ASP A 405 4.70 -3.14 -21.14
CA ASP A 405 5.97 -3.87 -21.11
C ASP A 405 5.76 -5.38 -21.26
N SER A 406 4.74 -5.93 -20.61
CA SER A 406 4.40 -7.34 -20.70
C SER A 406 3.93 -7.74 -22.10
N VAL A 407 3.14 -6.89 -22.77
CA VAL A 407 2.68 -7.11 -24.16
C VAL A 407 3.86 -7.06 -25.11
N ILE A 408 4.67 -6.01 -25.04
CA ILE A 408 5.80 -5.82 -25.94
C ILE A 408 6.84 -6.94 -25.78
N LYS A 409 7.24 -7.27 -24.57
CA LYS A 409 8.19 -8.37 -24.31
C LYS A 409 7.68 -9.73 -24.82
N ASN A 410 6.38 -9.98 -24.71
CA ASN A 410 5.80 -11.26 -25.14
C ASN A 410 5.47 -11.32 -26.64
N THR A 411 5.09 -10.20 -27.28
CA THR A 411 4.65 -10.16 -28.69
C THR A 411 5.84 -9.96 -29.64
N LEU A 412 6.81 -9.15 -29.26
CA LEU A 412 7.91 -8.80 -30.16
C LEU A 412 9.19 -9.59 -29.91
N ASN A 413 9.25 -10.40 -28.83
CA ASN A 413 10.46 -11.14 -28.42
C ASN A 413 11.74 -10.26 -28.45
N ARG A 414 11.59 -8.93 -28.31
CA ARG A 414 12.63 -7.92 -28.41
C ARG A 414 12.48 -6.89 -27.27
N GLU A 415 13.53 -6.70 -26.52
CA GLU A 415 13.80 -5.42 -25.89
C GLU A 415 14.01 -4.42 -27.03
N SER A 416 13.00 -3.61 -27.36
CA SER A 416 13.15 -2.60 -28.42
C SER A 416 13.58 -1.29 -27.81
N PRO A 417 14.85 -0.90 -27.91
CA PRO A 417 15.32 0.43 -27.53
C PRO A 417 14.59 1.54 -28.27
N ILE A 418 14.10 1.23 -29.48
CA ILE A 418 13.42 2.18 -30.39
C ILE A 418 12.09 2.67 -29.83
N LEU A 419 11.30 1.82 -29.16
CA LEU A 419 10.02 2.22 -28.55
C LEU A 419 10.26 3.16 -27.36
N LYS A 420 11.28 2.90 -26.55
CA LYS A 420 11.62 3.79 -25.43
C LYS A 420 12.06 5.18 -25.90
N ILE A 421 12.90 5.24 -26.95
CA ILE A 421 13.34 6.51 -27.56
C ILE A 421 12.13 7.29 -28.11
N ASN A 422 11.14 6.59 -28.70
CA ASN A 422 9.98 7.27 -29.24
C ASN A 422 9.04 7.85 -28.16
N ILE A 423 8.96 7.19 -26.99
CA ILE A 423 8.22 7.70 -25.81
C ILE A 423 8.91 8.97 -25.30
N ASP A 424 10.21 8.99 -25.19
CA ASP A 424 10.97 10.18 -24.76
C ASP A 424 10.77 11.37 -25.74
N ILE A 425 10.79 11.10 -27.04
CA ILE A 425 10.52 12.12 -28.09
C ILE A 425 9.09 12.64 -27.99
N LEU A 426 8.11 11.77 -27.76
CA LEU A 426 6.72 12.15 -27.60
C LEU A 426 6.53 13.01 -26.34
N ALA A 427 7.24 12.69 -25.24
CA ALA A 427 7.21 13.48 -24.02
C ALA A 427 7.76 14.90 -24.24
N GLU A 428 8.91 15.02 -24.90
CA GLU A 428 9.50 16.33 -25.26
C GLU A 428 8.55 17.12 -26.17
N ALA A 429 7.99 16.48 -27.19
CA ALA A 429 7.06 17.12 -28.12
C ALA A 429 5.77 17.64 -27.44
N LEU A 430 5.29 16.95 -26.40
CA LEU A 430 4.15 17.40 -25.59
C LEU A 430 4.52 18.65 -24.78
N ILE A 431 5.70 18.67 -24.14
CA ILE A 431 6.20 19.80 -23.37
C ILE A 431 6.38 21.03 -24.27
N GLU A 432 6.90 20.84 -25.47
CA GLU A 432 7.18 21.90 -26.44
C GLU A 432 5.94 22.30 -27.26
N HIS A 433 4.80 21.62 -27.09
CA HIS A 433 3.57 21.79 -27.90
C HIS A 433 3.80 21.61 -29.41
N ASP A 434 4.76 20.77 -29.79
CA ASP A 434 5.06 20.46 -31.20
C ASP A 434 4.07 19.42 -31.76
N SER A 435 2.94 19.90 -32.25
CA SER A 435 1.87 19.07 -32.83
C SER A 435 2.37 18.15 -33.95
N LYS A 436 3.37 18.61 -34.73
CA LYS A 436 3.92 17.82 -35.83
C LYS A 436 4.71 16.65 -35.31
N CYS A 437 5.61 16.88 -34.38
CA CYS A 437 6.41 15.83 -33.72
C CYS A 437 5.52 14.83 -32.97
N ILE A 438 4.45 15.31 -32.31
CA ILE A 438 3.44 14.45 -31.66
C ILE A 438 2.81 13.49 -32.67
N LEU A 439 2.34 14.01 -33.82
CA LEU A 439 1.70 13.19 -34.87
C LEU A 439 2.70 12.21 -35.51
N GLU A 440 3.93 12.63 -35.77
CA GLU A 440 4.99 11.77 -36.31
C GLU A 440 5.34 10.65 -35.31
N SER A 441 5.39 10.93 -34.01
CA SER A 441 5.63 9.93 -32.97
C SER A 441 4.50 8.92 -32.89
N ILE A 442 3.25 9.35 -32.96
CA ILE A 442 2.06 8.46 -32.99
C ILE A 442 2.08 7.60 -34.26
N ASP A 443 2.33 8.19 -35.43
CA ASP A 443 2.42 7.46 -36.71
C ASP A 443 3.52 6.41 -36.68
N TYR A 444 4.67 6.75 -36.11
CA TYR A 444 5.78 5.81 -35.93
C TYR A 444 5.43 4.63 -35.04
N MET A 445 4.75 4.87 -33.89
CA MET A 445 4.28 3.82 -33.00
C MET A 445 3.28 2.90 -33.70
N VAL A 446 2.31 3.48 -34.40
CA VAL A 446 1.30 2.74 -35.15
C VAL A 446 1.93 1.86 -36.25
N LYS A 447 2.89 2.39 -36.99
CA LYS A 447 3.63 1.64 -38.03
C LYS A 447 4.54 0.56 -37.47
N GLY A 448 5.02 0.71 -36.24
CA GLY A 448 5.84 -0.28 -35.55
C GLY A 448 5.07 -1.52 -35.07
N ILE A 449 3.75 -1.49 -35.08
CA ILE A 449 2.91 -2.61 -34.69
C ILE A 449 2.74 -3.59 -35.87
N PRO A 450 3.09 -4.88 -35.69
CA PRO A 450 2.98 -5.87 -36.76
C PRO A 450 1.54 -6.00 -37.26
N THR A 451 1.35 -5.97 -38.58
CA THR A 451 0.04 -6.03 -39.24
C THR A 451 -0.68 -7.36 -39.08
N ASP A 452 0.04 -8.41 -38.73
CA ASP A 452 -0.49 -9.76 -38.48
C ASP A 452 -1.12 -9.93 -37.08
N THR A 453 -0.93 -8.95 -36.19
CA THR A 453 -1.45 -9.03 -34.81
C THR A 453 -2.93 -8.70 -34.68
N LYS A 454 -3.62 -8.24 -35.75
CA LYS A 454 -5.05 -7.82 -35.74
C LYS A 454 -5.41 -6.87 -34.60
N ILE A 455 -4.44 -6.12 -34.08
CA ILE A 455 -4.66 -5.15 -33.00
C ILE A 455 -5.54 -3.99 -33.48
N PHE A 456 -5.48 -3.67 -34.77
CA PHE A 456 -6.24 -2.60 -35.39
C PHE A 456 -7.41 -3.14 -36.24
N ASN A 457 -8.45 -3.64 -35.58
CA ASN A 457 -9.65 -4.04 -36.33
C ASN A 457 -10.68 -2.91 -36.47
N ASP A 458 -10.54 -1.87 -35.67
CA ASP A 458 -11.46 -0.73 -35.63
C ASP A 458 -10.79 0.53 -35.06
N GLU A 459 -11.46 1.66 -35.26
CA GLU A 459 -11.07 2.98 -34.78
C GLU A 459 -10.94 3.02 -33.24
N ASN A 460 -11.77 2.27 -32.52
CA ASN A 460 -11.77 2.22 -31.07
C ASN A 460 -10.45 1.62 -30.54
N SER A 461 -9.94 0.58 -31.18
CA SER A 461 -8.67 -0.04 -30.80
C SER A 461 -7.49 0.91 -30.98
N LEU A 462 -7.47 1.68 -32.08
CA LEU A 462 -6.43 2.67 -32.33
C LEU A 462 -6.50 3.81 -31.30
N ARG A 463 -7.70 4.31 -31.02
CA ARG A 463 -7.95 5.37 -30.02
C ARG A 463 -7.46 4.92 -28.62
N GLU A 464 -7.75 3.69 -28.25
CA GLU A 464 -7.32 3.13 -26.96
C GLU A 464 -5.79 3.05 -26.84
N ILE A 465 -5.08 2.71 -27.90
CA ILE A 465 -3.62 2.67 -27.90
C ILE A 465 -3.06 4.08 -27.75
N ILE A 466 -3.52 5.04 -28.56
CA ILE A 466 -3.06 6.42 -28.51
C ILE A 466 -3.33 7.03 -27.11
N PHE A 467 -4.53 6.83 -26.58
CA PHE A 467 -4.90 7.29 -25.25
C PHE A 467 -3.94 6.79 -24.17
N ARG A 468 -3.53 5.54 -24.28
CA ARG A 468 -2.62 4.91 -23.28
C ARG A 468 -1.21 5.41 -23.37
N GLU A 469 -0.70 5.65 -24.57
CA GLU A 469 0.64 6.22 -24.72
C GLU A 469 0.74 7.57 -24.00
N PHE A 470 -0.29 8.42 -24.13
CA PHE A 470 -0.32 9.67 -23.39
C PHE A 470 -0.44 9.47 -21.86
N LEU A 471 -1.17 8.45 -21.39
CA LEU A 471 -1.24 8.14 -19.97
C LEU A 471 0.09 7.61 -19.43
N ILE A 472 0.81 6.79 -20.19
CA ILE A 472 2.15 6.29 -19.82
C ILE A 472 3.12 7.44 -19.62
N LEU A 473 2.99 8.48 -20.42
CA LEU A 473 3.77 9.72 -20.30
C LEU A 473 3.35 10.62 -19.13
N GLY A 474 2.30 10.22 -18.37
CA GLY A 474 1.78 11.03 -17.28
C GLY A 474 0.93 12.23 -17.74
N ALA A 475 0.57 12.29 -19.04
CA ALA A 475 -0.27 13.35 -19.55
C ALA A 475 -1.71 13.24 -19.02
N ASN A 476 -2.31 14.36 -18.69
CA ASN A 476 -3.73 14.41 -18.32
C ASN A 476 -4.60 14.28 -19.59
N VAL A 477 -5.25 13.13 -19.75
CA VAL A 477 -5.95 12.76 -20.99
C VAL A 477 -7.40 12.40 -20.71
N ASP A 478 -8.33 13.02 -21.44
CA ASP A 478 -9.75 12.67 -21.41
C ASP A 478 -10.17 11.95 -22.70
N ARG A 479 -11.13 11.02 -22.56
CA ARG A 479 -11.75 10.30 -23.68
C ARG A 479 -13.16 10.81 -23.94
N GLU A 480 -13.52 10.84 -25.23
CA GLU A 480 -14.91 11.08 -25.67
C GLU A 480 -15.57 12.33 -25.07
N CYS A 481 -14.80 13.41 -24.96
CA CYS A 481 -15.29 14.65 -24.38
C CYS A 481 -16.09 15.48 -25.39
N LEU A 482 -17.16 16.13 -24.90
CA LEU A 482 -17.84 17.16 -25.67
C LEU A 482 -16.92 18.38 -25.77
N SER A 483 -16.59 18.77 -27.01
CA SER A 483 -15.76 19.93 -27.30
C SER A 483 -16.47 20.84 -28.32
N GLY A 484 -16.90 22.00 -27.87
CA GLY A 484 -17.64 22.94 -28.72
C GLY A 484 -18.94 22.33 -29.29
N SER A 485 -19.06 22.26 -30.62
CA SER A 485 -20.19 21.66 -31.34
C SER A 485 -20.02 20.19 -31.70
N GLY A 486 -18.92 19.56 -31.28
CA GLY A 486 -18.57 18.19 -31.60
C GLY A 486 -18.12 17.36 -30.39
N ARG A 487 -17.65 16.13 -30.68
CA ARG A 487 -17.06 15.19 -29.73
C ARG A 487 -15.60 14.97 -30.11
N ALA A 488 -14.70 15.15 -29.17
CA ALA A 488 -13.29 14.81 -29.34
C ALA A 488 -13.05 13.41 -28.81
N ASP A 489 -12.37 12.58 -29.59
CA ASP A 489 -12.06 11.20 -29.20
C ASP A 489 -11.03 11.13 -28.09
N ILE A 490 -10.02 11.98 -28.13
CA ILE A 490 -8.97 12.14 -27.14
C ILE A 490 -8.67 13.63 -26.98
N ILE A 491 -8.63 14.10 -25.74
CA ILE A 491 -8.16 15.44 -25.38
C ILE A 491 -6.95 15.25 -24.45
N VAL A 492 -5.80 15.70 -24.91
CA VAL A 492 -4.61 15.81 -24.07
C VAL A 492 -4.59 17.22 -23.49
N LYS A 493 -4.71 17.34 -22.17
CA LYS A 493 -4.61 18.62 -21.48
C LYS A 493 -3.14 18.92 -21.26
N SER A 494 -2.72 20.10 -21.73
CA SER A 494 -1.33 20.52 -21.70
C SER A 494 -0.83 20.97 -20.31
N ASP A 495 -1.43 20.48 -19.25
CA ASP A 495 -0.98 20.74 -17.89
C ASP A 495 0.26 19.90 -17.52
N ILE A 496 1.06 19.52 -18.51
CA ILE A 496 2.45 19.10 -18.32
C ILE A 496 3.26 20.39 -18.23
N ASN A 497 3.17 21.04 -17.09
CA ASN A 497 4.07 22.11 -16.69
C ASN A 497 5.03 21.59 -15.66
#